data_f0eda9e39e79dbea0709d36188c89d1d
#
_entry.id   f0eda9e39e79dbea0709d36188c89d1d
#
_cell.length_a   1.000
_cell.length_b   1.000
_cell.length_c   1.000
_cell.angle_alpha   90.00
_cell.angle_beta   90.00
_cell.angle_gamma   90.00
#
_symmetry.space_group_name_H-M   'P 1'
#
loop_
_entity.id
_entity.type
_entity.pdbx_description
1 polymer ?
#
loop_
_entity_poly.entity_id
_entity_poly.type
_entity_poly.pdbx_seq_one_letter_code
_entity_poly.pdbx_strand_id
1 'polypeptide(L)'
;MSALWFRKNLFEALVLLHEISNRKFMSEIQRFGESARWSDLVIYRGEARWVEVADDATADARGQIAQVLSQINGTLERIQSRRTDLLQVLIFLADLNDSSILNELWDEWVPAGHPPVRACVEARLSPGYYVEMVISAAVADECQDK
;
A
#
# COMPACT_ATOMS: atom_id res chain seq x y z
N MET A 1 20.71 17.41 -44.25
CA MET A 1 19.73 17.10 -43.17
C MET A 1 20.02 18.06 -42.02
N SER A 2 19.00 18.80 -41.60
CA SER A 2 19.21 19.84 -40.59
C SER A 2 19.28 19.24 -39.16
N ALA A 3 20.07 19.85 -38.29
CA ALA A 3 20.19 19.47 -36.87
C ALA A 3 18.83 19.44 -36.12
N LEU A 4 17.84 20.18 -36.66
CA LEU A 4 16.48 20.21 -36.13
C LEU A 4 15.72 18.88 -36.36
N TRP A 5 15.93 18.25 -37.54
CA TRP A 5 15.32 16.95 -37.85
C TRP A 5 15.87 15.84 -36.94
N PHE A 6 17.16 15.86 -36.64
CA PHE A 6 17.81 14.88 -35.76
C PHE A 6 17.38 15.05 -34.31
N ARG A 7 17.20 16.29 -33.83
CA ARG A 7 16.69 16.59 -32.48
C ARG A 7 15.22 16.13 -32.29
N LYS A 8 14.38 16.36 -33.28
CA LYS A 8 12.97 15.94 -33.23
C LYS A 8 12.83 14.42 -33.17
N ASN A 9 13.58 13.71 -34.00
CA ASN A 9 13.53 12.24 -34.02
C ASN A 9 14.14 11.60 -32.77
N LEU A 10 15.19 12.22 -32.18
CA LEU A 10 15.78 11.77 -30.94
C LEU A 10 14.81 11.96 -29.76
N PHE A 11 14.11 13.09 -29.71
CA PHE A 11 13.10 13.36 -28.70
C PHE A 11 11.91 12.37 -28.79
N GLU A 12 11.38 12.13 -30.00
CA GLU A 12 10.31 11.16 -30.21
C GLU A 12 10.77 9.73 -29.85
N ALA A 13 12.00 9.36 -30.17
CA ALA A 13 12.56 8.07 -29.79
C ALA A 13 12.71 7.93 -28.27
N LEU A 14 13.15 8.99 -27.57
CA LEU A 14 13.27 9.00 -26.10
C LEU A 14 11.89 8.91 -25.42
N VAL A 15 10.89 9.62 -25.94
CA VAL A 15 9.50 9.53 -25.46
C VAL A 15 8.95 8.12 -25.64
N LEU A 16 9.16 7.52 -26.83
CA LEU A 16 8.71 6.17 -27.13
C LEU A 16 9.40 5.12 -26.23
N LEU A 17 10.73 5.27 -26.01
CA LEU A 17 11.47 4.40 -25.10
C LEU A 17 11.00 4.55 -23.65
N HIS A 18 10.67 5.77 -23.23
CA HIS A 18 10.09 6.04 -21.91
C HIS A 18 8.70 5.41 -21.77
N GLU A 19 7.84 5.56 -22.77
CA GLU A 19 6.51 4.91 -22.80
C GLU A 19 6.59 3.37 -22.82
N ILE A 20 7.54 2.81 -23.58
CA ILE A 20 7.78 1.35 -23.62
C ILE A 20 8.31 0.88 -22.26
N SER A 21 9.23 1.61 -21.66
CA SER A 21 9.77 1.32 -20.32
C SER A 21 8.68 1.37 -19.26
N ASN A 22 7.82 2.41 -19.27
CA ASN A 22 6.69 2.55 -18.38
C ASN A 22 5.64 1.46 -18.58
N ARG A 23 5.30 1.11 -19.84
CA ARG A 23 4.38 0.00 -20.13
C ARG A 23 4.93 -1.33 -19.65
N LYS A 24 6.24 -1.58 -19.79
CA LYS A 24 6.89 -2.78 -19.28
C LYS A 24 6.88 -2.80 -17.75
N PHE A 25 7.18 -1.68 -17.11
CA PHE A 25 7.12 -1.51 -15.67
C PHE A 25 5.70 -1.73 -15.11
N MET A 26 4.67 -1.18 -15.79
CA MET A 26 3.26 -1.36 -15.44
C MET A 26 2.72 -2.77 -15.73
N SER A 27 3.39 -3.57 -16.57
CA SER A 27 2.95 -4.91 -16.94
C SER A 27 3.61 -6.03 -16.13
N GLU A 28 4.70 -5.75 -15.42
CA GLU A 28 5.41 -6.70 -14.58
C GLU A 28 4.95 -6.58 -13.11
N ILE A 29 4.77 -7.74 -12.46
CA ILE A 29 4.48 -7.78 -11.03
C ILE A 29 5.79 -7.54 -10.28
N GLN A 30 5.85 -6.45 -9.52
CA GLN A 30 6.97 -6.16 -8.64
C GLN A 30 6.73 -6.79 -7.28
N ARG A 31 7.72 -7.50 -6.78
CA ARG A 31 7.68 -8.17 -5.48
C ARG A 31 8.85 -7.73 -4.63
N PHE A 32 8.57 -7.39 -3.38
CA PHE A 32 9.54 -6.94 -2.39
C PHE A 32 9.47 -7.87 -1.18
N GLY A 33 10.63 -8.10 -0.57
CA GLY A 33 10.80 -9.01 0.56
C GLY A 33 11.78 -10.13 0.25
N GLU A 34 12.28 -10.79 1.28
CA GLU A 34 13.31 -11.83 1.18
C GLU A 34 12.77 -13.25 1.44
N SER A 35 11.51 -13.39 1.87
CA SER A 35 10.91 -14.69 2.15
C SER A 35 10.62 -15.45 0.85
N ALA A 36 10.89 -16.76 0.89
CA ALA A 36 10.50 -17.65 -0.20
C ALA A 36 8.99 -18.02 -0.19
N ARG A 37 8.26 -17.68 0.88
CA ARG A 37 6.85 -18.04 1.07
C ARG A 37 5.88 -16.92 0.77
N TRP A 38 6.30 -15.65 0.94
CA TRP A 38 5.45 -14.47 0.72
C TRP A 38 6.29 -13.27 0.29
N SER A 39 5.64 -12.28 -0.29
CA SER A 39 6.21 -10.96 -0.53
C SER A 39 5.73 -10.01 0.57
N ASP A 40 6.60 -9.14 1.06
CA ASP A 40 6.23 -8.11 2.03
C ASP A 40 5.36 -7.03 1.38
N LEU A 41 5.57 -6.79 0.09
CA LEU A 41 4.81 -5.85 -0.72
C LEU A 41 4.77 -6.35 -2.18
N VAL A 42 3.63 -6.22 -2.81
CA VAL A 42 3.47 -6.46 -4.26
C VAL A 42 2.89 -5.20 -4.90
N ILE A 43 3.48 -4.75 -6.01
CA ILE A 43 2.93 -3.67 -6.83
C ILE A 43 2.64 -4.21 -8.25
N TYR A 44 1.45 -3.94 -8.74
CA TYR A 44 1.02 -4.32 -10.08
C TYR A 44 -0.03 -3.36 -10.61
N ARG A 45 0.21 -2.80 -11.79
CA ARG A 45 -0.71 -1.89 -12.49
C ARG A 45 -1.24 -0.73 -11.61
N GLY A 46 -0.34 -0.07 -10.90
CA GLY A 46 -0.70 1.07 -10.07
C GLY A 46 -1.44 0.70 -8.78
N GLU A 47 -1.43 -0.57 -8.38
CA GLU A 47 -1.98 -1.04 -7.11
C GLU A 47 -0.91 -1.74 -6.28
N ALA A 48 -0.75 -1.31 -5.05
CA ALA A 48 0.10 -1.96 -4.05
C ALA A 48 -0.75 -2.81 -3.10
N ARG A 49 -0.22 -3.96 -2.67
CA ARG A 49 -0.85 -4.88 -1.71
C ARG A 49 0.16 -5.40 -0.72
N TRP A 50 -0.20 -5.40 0.55
CA TRP A 50 0.66 -5.90 1.63
C TRP A 50 -0.15 -6.28 2.86
N VAL A 51 0.54 -6.84 3.85
CA VAL A 51 -0.01 -7.21 5.15
C VAL A 51 0.76 -6.48 6.23
N GLU A 52 0.07 -6.04 7.28
CA GLU A 52 0.67 -5.45 8.48
C GLU A 52 0.24 -6.22 9.72
N VAL A 53 1.22 -6.51 10.57
CA VAL A 53 1.07 -6.94 11.96
C VAL A 53 1.92 -6.02 12.82
N ALA A 54 1.58 -5.90 14.10
CA ALA A 54 2.35 -5.05 15.00
C ALA A 54 3.80 -5.53 15.16
N ASP A 55 4.77 -4.63 15.12
CA ASP A 55 6.18 -4.94 15.37
C ASP A 55 6.41 -5.40 16.81
N ASP A 56 5.65 -4.86 17.77
CA ASP A 56 5.69 -5.23 19.18
C ASP A 56 4.48 -6.10 19.56
N ALA A 57 4.67 -7.42 19.51
CA ALA A 57 3.66 -8.40 19.92
C ALA A 57 3.42 -8.43 21.45
N THR A 58 4.17 -7.67 22.26
CA THR A 58 3.96 -7.56 23.71
C THR A 58 2.98 -6.46 24.09
N ALA A 59 2.68 -5.54 23.17
CA ALA A 59 1.68 -4.51 23.37
C ALA A 59 0.26 -5.12 23.49
N ASP A 60 -0.64 -4.41 24.17
CA ASP A 60 -2.05 -4.77 24.23
C ASP A 60 -2.76 -4.52 22.89
N ALA A 61 -4.03 -4.87 22.80
CA ALA A 61 -4.81 -4.72 21.56
C ALA A 61 -4.81 -3.27 21.04
N ARG A 62 -4.99 -2.29 21.92
CA ARG A 62 -4.95 -0.86 21.55
C ARG A 62 -3.58 -0.45 20.99
N GLY A 63 -2.52 -0.85 21.67
CA GLY A 63 -1.15 -0.58 21.26
C GLY A 63 -0.83 -1.20 19.91
N GLN A 64 -1.22 -2.44 19.69
CA GLN A 64 -0.99 -3.12 18.42
C GLN A 64 -1.80 -2.50 17.27
N ILE A 65 -3.06 -2.14 17.47
CA ILE A 65 -3.88 -1.48 16.45
C ILE A 65 -3.24 -0.13 16.07
N ALA A 66 -2.83 0.67 17.06
CA ALA A 66 -2.16 1.95 16.82
C ALA A 66 -0.84 1.78 16.03
N GLN A 67 -0.04 0.78 16.38
CA GLN A 67 1.20 0.46 15.65
C GLN A 67 0.92 0.08 14.20
N VAL A 68 -0.04 -0.82 13.95
CA VAL A 68 -0.38 -1.25 12.59
C VAL A 68 -0.83 -0.06 11.74
N LEU A 69 -1.69 0.83 12.25
CA LEU A 69 -2.09 2.04 11.54
C LEU A 69 -0.89 2.97 11.24
N SER A 70 0.05 3.10 12.18
CA SER A 70 1.29 3.86 11.97
C SER A 70 2.21 3.20 10.93
N GLN A 71 2.35 1.88 10.96
CA GLN A 71 3.14 1.11 9.99
C GLN A 71 2.57 1.22 8.58
N ILE A 72 1.24 1.23 8.43
CA ILE A 72 0.56 1.50 7.14
C ILE A 72 0.98 2.87 6.60
N ASN A 73 1.02 3.92 7.43
CA ASN A 73 1.51 5.23 6.99
C ASN A 73 2.94 5.16 6.45
N GLY A 74 3.85 4.48 7.17
CA GLY A 74 5.24 4.31 6.74
C GLY A 74 5.35 3.55 5.40
N THR A 75 4.51 2.54 5.17
CA THR A 75 4.49 1.81 3.90
C THR A 75 3.93 2.69 2.77
N LEU A 76 2.85 3.43 3.01
CA LEU A 76 2.29 4.38 2.04
C LEU A 76 3.33 5.43 1.61
N GLU A 77 4.08 6.02 2.57
CA GLU A 77 5.15 6.98 2.27
C GLU A 77 6.25 6.35 1.38
N ARG A 78 6.69 5.13 1.70
CA ARG A 78 7.72 4.43 0.90
C ARG A 78 7.30 4.16 -0.53
N ILE A 79 6.01 3.93 -0.79
CA ILE A 79 5.47 3.70 -2.13
C ILE A 79 4.92 4.97 -2.77
N GLN A 80 5.19 6.15 -2.21
CA GLN A 80 4.73 7.45 -2.69
C GLN A 80 3.20 7.54 -2.83
N SER A 81 2.49 6.89 -1.91
CA SER A 81 1.03 6.90 -1.81
C SER A 81 0.57 7.63 -0.54
N ARG A 82 -0.72 7.75 -0.34
CA ARG A 82 -1.34 8.48 0.77
C ARG A 82 -2.51 7.70 1.35
N ARG A 83 -2.94 8.03 2.55
CA ARG A 83 -4.16 7.45 3.16
C ARG A 83 -5.43 7.69 2.33
N THR A 84 -5.48 8.79 1.56
CA THR A 84 -6.58 9.07 0.62
C THR A 84 -6.62 8.13 -0.58
N ASP A 85 -5.52 7.42 -0.83
CA ASP A 85 -5.36 6.51 -1.97
C ASP A 85 -5.57 5.04 -1.57
N LEU A 86 -5.95 4.78 -0.30
CA LEU A 86 -6.34 3.46 0.18
C LEU A 86 -7.57 2.95 -0.58
N LEU A 87 -7.51 1.73 -1.07
CA LEU A 87 -8.61 1.07 -1.80
C LEU A 87 -9.38 0.13 -0.89
N GLN A 88 -8.68 -0.69 -0.12
CA GLN A 88 -9.29 -1.69 0.74
C GLN A 88 -8.40 -1.97 1.96
N VAL A 89 -9.05 -2.19 3.10
CA VAL A 89 -8.42 -2.71 4.31
C VAL A 89 -9.29 -3.84 4.89
N LEU A 90 -8.76 -5.06 4.86
CA LEU A 90 -9.36 -6.21 5.55
C LEU A 90 -8.69 -6.33 6.91
N ILE A 91 -9.50 -6.36 7.97
CA ILE A 91 -9.04 -6.36 9.35
C ILE A 91 -9.44 -7.67 10.02
N PHE A 92 -8.46 -8.36 10.56
CA PHE A 92 -8.63 -9.55 11.37
C PHE A 92 -8.30 -9.20 12.81
N LEU A 93 -9.29 -9.40 13.72
CA LEU A 93 -9.11 -9.23 15.16
C LEU A 93 -9.09 -10.60 15.84
N ALA A 94 -8.21 -10.79 16.81
CA ALA A 94 -8.19 -12.00 17.62
C ALA A 94 -9.44 -12.12 18.50
N ASP A 95 -10.03 -10.99 18.88
CA ASP A 95 -11.31 -10.89 19.62
C ASP A 95 -12.12 -9.72 19.04
N LEU A 96 -13.32 -9.99 18.56
CA LEU A 96 -14.19 -8.96 17.99
C LEU A 96 -14.70 -7.95 19.03
N ASN A 97 -14.60 -8.24 20.32
CA ASN A 97 -14.84 -7.26 21.39
C ASN A 97 -13.89 -6.05 21.32
N ASP A 98 -12.72 -6.19 20.72
CA ASP A 98 -11.79 -5.08 20.48
C ASP A 98 -12.22 -4.16 19.32
N SER A 99 -13.33 -4.45 18.63
CA SER A 99 -13.84 -3.63 17.53
C SER A 99 -14.16 -2.19 17.92
N SER A 100 -14.55 -1.93 19.17
CA SER A 100 -14.77 -0.57 19.67
C SER A 100 -13.47 0.24 19.72
N ILE A 101 -12.38 -0.37 20.16
CA ILE A 101 -11.04 0.23 20.18
C ILE A 101 -10.55 0.50 18.75
N LEU A 102 -10.74 -0.49 17.88
CA LEU A 102 -10.40 -0.34 16.45
C LEU A 102 -11.16 0.84 15.84
N ASN A 103 -12.47 0.95 16.06
CA ASN A 103 -13.30 2.00 15.48
C ASN A 103 -12.87 3.40 15.97
N GLU A 104 -12.57 3.55 17.25
CA GLU A 104 -12.06 4.81 17.82
C GLU A 104 -10.78 5.26 17.11
N LEU A 105 -9.77 4.39 17.04
CA LEU A 105 -8.49 4.70 16.40
C LEU A 105 -8.61 4.89 14.88
N TRP A 106 -9.48 4.12 14.24
CA TRP A 106 -9.75 4.20 12.82
C TRP A 106 -10.42 5.52 12.43
N ASP A 107 -11.41 5.97 13.19
CA ASP A 107 -12.15 7.20 12.91
C ASP A 107 -11.25 8.45 12.99
N GLU A 108 -10.23 8.42 13.86
CA GLU A 108 -9.20 9.45 13.93
C GLU A 108 -8.17 9.36 12.79
N TRP A 109 -7.91 8.14 12.32
CA TRP A 109 -6.85 7.88 11.35
C TRP A 109 -7.30 8.01 9.89
N VAL A 110 -8.51 7.57 9.55
CA VAL A 110 -9.01 7.58 8.17
C VAL A 110 -9.30 9.01 7.71
N PRO A 111 -8.84 9.43 6.50
CA PRO A 111 -9.12 10.78 6.02
C PRO A 111 -10.61 10.99 5.76
N ALA A 112 -11.15 12.11 6.26
CA ALA A 112 -12.55 12.47 6.04
C ALA A 112 -12.88 12.52 4.54
N GLY A 113 -13.98 11.89 4.15
CA GLY A 113 -14.43 11.82 2.75
C GLY A 113 -13.70 10.79 1.88
N HIS A 114 -12.69 10.06 2.42
CA HIS A 114 -11.91 9.08 1.67
C HIS A 114 -11.80 7.71 2.38
N PRO A 115 -12.89 7.14 2.89
CA PRO A 115 -12.82 5.82 3.53
C PRO A 115 -12.59 4.73 2.46
N PRO A 116 -11.65 3.80 2.70
CA PRO A 116 -11.49 2.62 1.85
C PRO A 116 -12.64 1.63 2.05
N VAL A 117 -12.75 0.66 1.14
CA VAL A 117 -13.55 -0.55 1.43
C VAL A 117 -12.97 -1.22 2.67
N ARG A 118 -13.82 -1.56 3.65
CA ARG A 118 -13.40 -2.13 4.91
C ARG A 118 -14.23 -3.33 5.30
N ALA A 119 -13.57 -4.40 5.74
CA ALA A 119 -14.20 -5.49 6.47
C ALA A 119 -13.41 -5.75 7.76
N CYS A 120 -14.13 -6.19 8.82
CA CYS A 120 -13.52 -6.58 10.07
C CYS A 120 -14.16 -7.90 10.51
N VAL A 121 -13.33 -8.91 10.74
CA VAL A 121 -13.75 -10.25 11.15
C VAL A 121 -12.89 -10.76 12.31
N GLU A 122 -13.44 -11.65 13.11
CA GLU A 122 -12.67 -12.38 14.11
C GLU A 122 -11.93 -13.55 13.46
N ALA A 123 -10.66 -13.73 13.82
CA ALA A 123 -9.84 -14.82 13.35
C ALA A 123 -8.81 -15.23 14.40
N ARG A 124 -8.47 -16.50 14.42
CA ARG A 124 -7.33 -16.95 15.23
C ARG A 124 -6.04 -16.49 14.57
N LEU A 125 -5.35 -15.58 15.23
CA LEU A 125 -4.04 -15.06 14.82
C LEU A 125 -2.90 -15.86 15.47
N SER A 126 -1.68 -15.58 15.06
CA SER A 126 -0.48 -16.11 15.73
C SER A 126 -0.44 -15.64 17.19
N PRO A 127 0.12 -16.47 18.12
CA PRO A 127 0.18 -16.11 19.54
C PRO A 127 0.79 -14.74 19.78
N GLY A 128 0.17 -13.93 20.62
CA GLY A 128 0.61 -12.56 20.95
C GLY A 128 0.09 -11.47 20.03
N TYR A 129 -0.52 -11.81 18.89
CA TYR A 129 -1.11 -10.83 17.98
C TYR A 129 -2.60 -10.66 18.20
N TYR A 130 -3.06 -9.41 18.28
CA TYR A 130 -4.46 -9.02 18.42
C TYR A 130 -5.10 -8.53 17.14
N VAL A 131 -4.27 -8.08 16.18
CA VAL A 131 -4.74 -7.54 14.90
C VAL A 131 -3.80 -7.90 13.77
N GLU A 132 -4.35 -8.16 12.60
CA GLU A 132 -3.67 -8.28 11.31
C GLU A 132 -4.50 -7.55 10.26
N MET A 133 -3.87 -6.76 9.41
CA MET A 133 -4.55 -6.03 8.36
C MET A 133 -3.96 -6.38 6.99
N VAL A 134 -4.84 -6.58 6.01
CA VAL A 134 -4.49 -6.76 4.59
C VAL A 134 -4.91 -5.51 3.86
N ILE A 135 -3.97 -4.85 3.19
CA ILE A 135 -4.14 -3.52 2.63
C ILE A 135 -3.93 -3.53 1.13
N SER A 136 -4.76 -2.78 0.40
CA SER A 136 -4.46 -2.34 -0.96
C SER A 136 -4.60 -0.83 -1.09
N ALA A 137 -3.73 -0.23 -1.89
CA ALA A 137 -3.69 1.20 -2.14
C ALA A 137 -3.32 1.48 -3.60
N ALA A 138 -3.82 2.59 -4.15
CA ALA A 138 -3.32 3.10 -5.41
C ALA A 138 -1.92 3.70 -5.21
N VAL A 139 -1.03 3.45 -6.16
CA VAL A 139 0.30 4.05 -6.22
C VAL A 139 0.26 5.12 -7.30
N ALA A 140 0.75 6.32 -7.00
CA ALA A 140 0.80 7.39 -7.97
C ALA A 140 1.67 6.96 -9.17
N ASP A 141 1.13 7.11 -10.38
CA ASP A 141 1.94 7.03 -11.59
C ASP A 141 2.91 8.22 -11.59
N GLU A 142 4.22 7.96 -11.79
CA GLU A 142 5.24 9.02 -11.93
C GLU A 142 4.98 9.98 -13.13
N CYS A 143 3.87 9.82 -13.83
CA CYS A 143 3.50 10.56 -15.04
C CYS A 143 2.42 11.64 -14.85
N GLN A 144 2.08 12.08 -13.64
CA GLN A 144 1.09 13.16 -13.44
C GLN A 144 1.69 14.45 -12.88
N ASP A 145 2.91 14.82 -13.26
CA ASP A 145 3.37 16.19 -13.14
C ASP A 145 3.51 16.81 -14.54
N LYS A 146 2.38 17.37 -15.02
CA LYS A 146 2.37 18.51 -15.96
C LYS A 146 1.07 19.29 -15.84
#